data_ee3e98b7a0738e4b6ba2355dd72e703b
#
_entry.id   ee3e98b7a0738e4b6ba2355dd72e703b
#
_cell.length_a   1.000
_cell.length_b   1.000
_cell.length_c   1.000
_cell.angle_alpha   90.00
_cell.angle_beta   90.00
_cell.angle_gamma   90.00
#
_symmetry.space_group_name_H-M   'P 1'
#
loop_
_entity.id
_entity.type
_entity.pdbx_description
1 polymer ?
#
loop_
_entity_poly.entity_id
_entity_poly.type
_entity_poly.pdbx_seq_one_letter_code
_entity_poly.pdbx_strand_id
1 'polypeptide(L)'
;LQFHLLPSDTLADHVRWVADDAGIELDEEMLDAALDRGGGSARDTLSALELLPSTGGEDSERIDLGEFTTAVANRDAGQALAAVAHAVNAGHDPRTLCEHLLRHLRDLFLSLMAPELVQARADRIDELATTAREMGAADVVRTMERLGTALVEMRFAPDPRIMLEVALVQLTHDATG
;
A
#
# COMPACT_ATOMS: atom_id res chain seq x y z
N LEU A 1 -11.23 30.96 -3.96
CA LEU A 1 -11.17 30.14 -2.75
C LEU A 1 -10.08 29.08 -2.96
N GLN A 2 -8.93 29.28 -2.31
CA GLN A 2 -7.88 28.26 -2.28
C GLN A 2 -8.27 27.24 -1.21
N PHE A 3 -8.60 26.02 -1.60
CA PHE A 3 -8.75 24.91 -0.68
C PHE A 3 -7.35 24.40 -0.35
N HIS A 4 -6.89 24.63 0.87
CA HIS A 4 -5.69 24.01 1.38
C HIS A 4 -6.03 22.60 1.88
N LEU A 5 -5.26 21.60 1.45
CA LEU A 5 -5.31 20.27 2.03
C LEU A 5 -4.92 20.38 3.52
N LEU A 6 -5.66 19.71 4.39
CA LEU A 6 -5.35 19.68 5.81
C LEU A 6 -4.11 18.79 6.06
N PRO A 7 -3.25 19.14 7.03
CA PRO A 7 -2.23 18.22 7.50
C PRO A 7 -2.86 16.90 7.95
N SER A 8 -2.22 15.77 7.65
CA SER A 8 -2.76 14.43 7.93
C SER A 8 -3.11 14.24 9.42
N ASP A 9 -2.31 14.77 10.34
CA ASP A 9 -2.57 14.68 11.79
C ASP A 9 -3.85 15.43 12.19
N THR A 10 -4.05 16.64 11.65
CA THR A 10 -5.27 17.45 11.90
C THR A 10 -6.50 16.75 11.30
N LEU A 11 -6.34 16.13 10.14
CA LEU A 11 -7.41 15.39 9.48
C LEU A 11 -7.75 14.10 10.26
N ALA A 12 -6.74 13.38 10.76
CA ALA A 12 -6.91 12.20 11.61
C ALA A 12 -7.70 12.54 12.88
N ASP A 13 -7.35 13.62 13.57
CA ASP A 13 -8.07 14.07 14.78
C ASP A 13 -9.53 14.42 14.48
N HIS A 14 -9.77 15.07 13.34
CA HIS A 14 -11.14 15.40 12.90
C HIS A 14 -11.96 14.14 12.58
N VAL A 15 -11.35 13.16 11.91
CA VAL A 15 -12.00 11.89 11.59
C VAL A 15 -12.33 11.10 12.85
N ARG A 16 -11.42 11.05 13.83
CA ARG A 16 -11.68 10.42 15.13
C ARG A 16 -12.84 11.08 15.86
N TRP A 17 -12.87 12.42 15.89
CA TRP A 17 -13.95 13.15 16.51
C TRP A 17 -15.31 12.86 15.86
N VAL A 18 -15.38 12.85 14.52
CA VAL A 18 -16.62 12.54 13.79
C VAL A 18 -17.04 11.08 14.00
N ALA A 19 -16.10 10.14 14.03
CA ALA A 19 -16.40 8.72 14.27
C ALA A 19 -16.95 8.52 15.69
N ASP A 20 -16.38 9.16 16.69
CA ASP A 20 -16.86 9.11 18.09
C ASP A 20 -18.27 9.71 18.21
N ASP A 21 -18.53 10.87 17.58
CA ASP A 21 -19.85 11.51 17.56
C ASP A 21 -20.92 10.68 16.85
N ALA A 22 -20.51 9.93 15.79
CA ALA A 22 -21.38 9.03 15.04
C ALA A 22 -21.51 7.64 15.67
N GLY A 23 -20.79 7.34 16.74
CA GLY A 23 -20.76 6.02 17.38
C GLY A 23 -20.14 4.91 16.54
N ILE A 24 -19.21 5.28 15.65
CA ILE A 24 -18.45 4.35 14.80
C ILE A 24 -17.20 3.92 15.57
N GLU A 25 -17.03 2.63 15.79
CA GLU A 25 -15.77 2.08 16.31
C GLU A 25 -14.69 2.20 15.23
N LEU A 26 -13.78 3.13 15.43
CA LEU A 26 -12.69 3.46 14.51
C LEU A 26 -11.38 2.90 15.07
N ASP A 27 -10.84 1.87 14.41
CA ASP A 27 -9.48 1.43 14.68
C ASP A 27 -8.45 2.25 13.86
N GLU A 28 -7.17 2.13 14.23
CA GLU A 28 -6.09 2.89 13.58
C GLU A 28 -5.93 2.56 12.09
N GLU A 29 -6.25 1.34 11.69
CA GLU A 29 -6.15 0.91 10.30
C GLU A 29 -7.32 1.43 9.45
N MET A 30 -8.53 1.48 10.00
CA MET A 30 -9.67 2.14 9.35
C MET A 30 -9.39 3.62 9.15
N LEU A 31 -8.75 4.25 10.14
CA LEU A 31 -8.34 5.64 10.04
C LEU A 31 -7.33 5.83 8.91
N ASP A 32 -6.27 5.02 8.87
CA ASP A 32 -5.24 5.10 7.83
C ASP A 32 -5.83 4.83 6.43
N ALA A 33 -6.69 3.82 6.29
CA ALA A 33 -7.38 3.53 5.03
C ALA A 33 -8.31 4.67 4.58
N ALA A 34 -8.96 5.36 5.52
CA ALA A 34 -9.80 6.51 5.21
C ALA A 34 -8.95 7.72 4.78
N LEU A 35 -7.82 7.97 5.47
CA LEU A 35 -6.88 9.03 5.13
C LEU A 35 -6.28 8.83 3.73
N ASP A 36 -5.84 7.61 3.42
CA ASP A 36 -5.29 7.25 2.12
C ASP A 36 -6.29 7.50 0.97
N ARG A 37 -7.55 7.08 1.18
CA ARG A 37 -8.61 7.27 0.17
C ARG A 37 -9.03 8.73 0.04
N GLY A 38 -8.97 9.48 1.13
CA GLY A 38 -9.40 10.88 1.18
C GLY A 38 -8.42 11.86 0.56
N GLY A 39 -7.14 11.47 0.37
CA GLY A 39 -6.14 12.30 -0.31
C GLY A 39 -5.93 13.69 0.29
N GLY A 40 -6.13 13.86 1.62
CA GLY A 40 -6.02 15.14 2.32
C GLY A 40 -7.30 15.99 2.29
N SER A 41 -8.37 15.51 1.70
CA SER A 41 -9.70 16.15 1.71
C SER A 41 -10.53 15.59 2.88
N ALA A 42 -10.96 16.45 3.81
CA ALA A 42 -11.80 16.03 4.94
C ALA A 42 -13.10 15.36 4.48
N ARG A 43 -13.74 15.92 3.44
CA ARG A 43 -14.99 15.38 2.90
C ARG A 43 -14.80 13.99 2.32
N ASP A 44 -13.75 13.81 1.51
CA ASP A 44 -13.49 12.54 0.84
C ASP A 44 -13.04 11.48 1.84
N THR A 45 -12.28 11.86 2.88
CA THR A 45 -11.89 10.99 3.98
C THR A 45 -13.11 10.51 4.78
N LEU A 46 -14.04 11.40 5.11
CA LEU A 46 -15.27 11.02 5.82
C LEU A 46 -16.18 10.15 4.95
N SER A 47 -16.30 10.45 3.65
CA SER A 47 -17.02 9.60 2.71
C SER A 47 -16.36 8.22 2.55
N ALA A 48 -15.04 8.17 2.58
CA ALA A 48 -14.29 6.90 2.56
C ALA A 48 -14.55 6.09 3.85
N LEU A 49 -14.62 6.76 5.01
CA LEU A 49 -14.93 6.12 6.29
C LEU A 49 -16.31 5.46 6.30
N GLU A 50 -17.31 6.12 5.72
CA GLU A 50 -18.69 5.57 5.61
C GLU A 50 -18.75 4.33 4.71
N LEU A 51 -17.81 4.20 3.76
CA LEU A 51 -17.73 3.07 2.82
C LEU A 51 -16.83 1.94 3.33
N LEU A 52 -16.09 2.15 4.44
CA LEU A 52 -15.34 1.08 5.08
C LEU A 52 -16.32 0.15 5.80
N PRO A 53 -16.23 -1.17 5.64
CA PRO A 53 -17.07 -2.10 6.39
C PRO A 53 -16.83 -1.87 7.89
N SER A 54 -17.89 -1.55 8.60
CA SER A 54 -17.87 -1.52 10.07
C SER A 54 -17.43 -2.89 10.57
N THR A 55 -16.49 -2.89 11.50
CA THR A 55 -15.88 -4.06 12.16
C THR A 55 -16.94 -5.12 12.50
N GLY A 56 -17.05 -6.16 11.68
CA GLY A 56 -18.07 -7.21 11.86
C GLY A 56 -18.35 -8.05 10.62
N GLY A 57 -17.84 -7.71 9.47
CA GLY A 57 -17.99 -8.46 8.24
C GLY A 57 -16.66 -9.06 7.81
N GLU A 58 -16.57 -10.40 7.98
CA GLU A 58 -15.64 -11.34 7.36
C GLU A 58 -14.23 -10.79 7.11
N ASP A 59 -13.25 -11.37 7.83
CA ASP A 59 -11.82 -11.29 7.56
C ASP A 59 -11.54 -11.44 6.05
N SER A 60 -11.67 -10.36 5.30
CA SER A 60 -10.85 -10.20 4.11
C SER A 60 -9.45 -10.07 4.66
N GLU A 61 -8.75 -11.19 4.74
CA GLU A 61 -7.39 -11.31 5.22
C GLU A 61 -6.59 -10.18 4.54
N ARG A 62 -6.22 -9.16 5.36
CA ARG A 62 -5.57 -7.96 4.85
C ARG A 62 -4.26 -8.36 4.20
N ILE A 63 -4.02 -7.86 3.01
CA ILE A 63 -2.75 -8.11 2.32
C ILE A 63 -1.65 -7.43 3.10
N ASP A 64 -0.75 -8.20 3.68
CA ASP A 64 0.51 -7.67 4.21
C ASP A 64 1.46 -7.33 3.06
N LEU A 65 1.43 -6.06 2.63
CA LEU A 65 2.33 -5.58 1.57
C LEU A 65 3.79 -5.59 2.02
N GLY A 66 4.05 -5.60 3.33
CA GLY A 66 5.38 -5.72 3.91
C GLY A 66 6.04 -7.06 3.62
N GLU A 67 5.28 -8.17 3.53
CA GLU A 67 5.83 -9.47 3.15
C GLU A 67 6.49 -9.44 1.76
N PHE A 68 5.88 -8.74 0.80
CA PHE A 68 6.43 -8.61 -0.56
C PHE A 68 7.71 -7.78 -0.58
N THR A 69 7.72 -6.64 0.12
CA THR A 69 8.92 -5.79 0.17
C THR A 69 10.06 -6.48 0.91
N THR A 70 9.77 -7.22 1.96
CA THR A 70 10.74 -8.04 2.70
C THR A 70 11.29 -9.18 1.83
N ALA A 71 10.42 -9.89 1.09
CA ALA A 71 10.84 -10.96 0.19
C ALA A 71 11.78 -10.41 -0.92
N VAL A 72 11.45 -9.25 -1.50
CA VAL A 72 12.30 -8.61 -2.52
C VAL A 72 13.62 -8.14 -1.91
N ALA A 73 13.61 -7.52 -0.73
CA ALA A 73 14.81 -7.04 -0.05
C ALA A 73 15.76 -8.21 0.32
N ASN A 74 15.19 -9.33 0.77
CA ASN A 74 15.94 -10.55 1.11
C ASN A 74 16.29 -11.41 -0.11
N ARG A 75 15.81 -11.04 -1.30
CA ARG A 75 15.98 -11.82 -2.54
C ARG A 75 15.45 -13.24 -2.45
N ASP A 76 14.35 -13.41 -1.74
CA ASP A 76 13.69 -14.68 -1.52
C ASP A 76 12.49 -14.85 -2.47
N ALA A 77 12.75 -15.51 -3.60
CA ALA A 77 11.73 -15.82 -4.59
C ALA A 77 10.63 -16.73 -4.01
N GLY A 78 10.99 -17.66 -3.13
CA GLY A 78 10.04 -18.57 -2.50
C GLY A 78 9.05 -17.82 -1.62
N GLN A 79 9.53 -16.91 -0.79
CA GLN A 79 8.68 -16.06 0.04
C GLN A 79 7.79 -15.14 -0.81
N ALA A 80 8.34 -14.53 -1.87
CA ALA A 80 7.56 -13.69 -2.78
C ALA A 80 6.41 -14.43 -3.44
N LEU A 81 6.66 -15.66 -3.94
CA LEU A 81 5.62 -16.51 -4.55
C LEU A 81 4.59 -16.98 -3.52
N ALA A 82 5.02 -17.32 -2.29
CA ALA A 82 4.12 -17.68 -1.20
C ALA A 82 3.18 -16.54 -0.83
N ALA A 83 3.68 -15.30 -0.75
CA ALA A 83 2.87 -14.11 -0.49
C ALA A 83 1.81 -13.88 -1.59
N VAL A 84 2.16 -14.06 -2.88
CA VAL A 84 1.17 -14.00 -3.98
C VAL A 84 0.12 -15.09 -3.83
N ALA A 85 0.56 -16.33 -3.58
CA ALA A 85 -0.36 -17.45 -3.42
C ALA A 85 -1.33 -17.23 -2.27
N HIS A 86 -0.84 -16.71 -1.14
CA HIS A 86 -1.65 -16.38 0.04
C HIS A 86 -2.70 -15.31 -0.32
N ALA A 87 -2.28 -14.19 -0.89
CA ALA A 87 -3.19 -13.10 -1.28
C ALA A 87 -4.26 -13.57 -2.29
N VAL A 88 -3.88 -14.35 -3.31
CA VAL A 88 -4.83 -14.87 -4.31
C VAL A 88 -5.80 -15.88 -3.70
N ASN A 89 -5.33 -16.77 -2.81
CA ASN A 89 -6.19 -17.70 -2.11
C ASN A 89 -7.17 -17.02 -1.14
N ALA A 90 -6.78 -15.87 -0.59
CA ALA A 90 -7.67 -15.00 0.20
C ALA A 90 -8.68 -14.21 -0.67
N GLY A 91 -8.66 -14.39 -1.99
CA GLY A 91 -9.62 -13.80 -2.92
C GLY A 91 -9.17 -12.49 -3.56
N HIS A 92 -7.92 -12.06 -3.36
CA HIS A 92 -7.42 -10.83 -3.96
C HIS A 92 -7.09 -11.02 -5.45
N ASP A 93 -7.55 -10.07 -6.27
CA ASP A 93 -7.22 -10.03 -7.69
C ASP A 93 -5.74 -9.66 -7.90
N PRO A 94 -4.98 -10.44 -8.71
CA PRO A 94 -3.54 -10.21 -8.90
C PRO A 94 -3.20 -8.82 -9.47
N ARG A 95 -4.05 -8.25 -10.30
CA ARG A 95 -3.87 -6.92 -10.85
C ARG A 95 -4.04 -5.85 -9.75
N THR A 96 -5.11 -5.96 -8.98
CA THR A 96 -5.38 -5.08 -7.84
C THR A 96 -4.25 -5.17 -6.81
N LEU A 97 -3.74 -6.38 -6.54
CA LEU A 97 -2.58 -6.60 -5.69
C LEU A 97 -1.33 -5.86 -6.21
N CYS A 98 -1.05 -5.95 -7.51
CA CYS A 98 0.05 -5.24 -8.14
C CYS A 98 -0.10 -3.71 -8.03
N GLU A 99 -1.31 -3.19 -8.19
CA GLU A 99 -1.61 -1.76 -8.01
C GLU A 99 -1.39 -1.30 -6.56
N HIS A 100 -1.77 -2.11 -5.58
CA HIS A 100 -1.51 -1.83 -4.16
C HIS A 100 0.00 -1.84 -3.83
N LEU A 101 0.74 -2.82 -4.37
CA LEU A 101 2.19 -2.89 -4.21
C LEU A 101 2.88 -1.67 -4.80
N LEU A 102 2.48 -1.22 -5.98
CA LEU A 102 3.02 -0.01 -6.60
C LEU A 102 2.76 1.24 -5.77
N ARG A 103 1.56 1.37 -5.19
CA ARG A 103 1.22 2.48 -4.30
C ARG A 103 2.07 2.44 -3.03
N HIS A 104 2.18 1.27 -2.41
CA HIS A 104 3.03 1.10 -1.22
C HIS A 104 4.50 1.44 -1.49
N LEU A 105 5.07 0.96 -2.59
CA LEU A 105 6.45 1.28 -2.99
C LEU A 105 6.64 2.79 -3.28
N ARG A 106 5.65 3.45 -3.87
CA ARG A 106 5.66 4.90 -4.05
C ARG A 106 5.75 5.62 -2.71
N ASP A 107 4.98 5.18 -1.71
CA ASP A 107 5.00 5.77 -0.38
C ASP A 107 6.33 5.50 0.34
N LEU A 108 6.92 4.31 0.18
CA LEU A 108 8.29 4.03 0.60
C LEU A 108 9.30 4.99 -0.05
N PHE A 109 9.22 5.19 -1.35
CA PHE A 109 10.11 6.11 -2.06
C PHE A 109 9.94 7.56 -1.58
N LEU A 110 8.69 8.03 -1.49
CA LEU A 110 8.39 9.39 -1.06
C LEU A 110 8.78 9.64 0.39
N SER A 111 8.64 8.65 1.28
CA SER A 111 9.06 8.79 2.69
C SER A 111 10.54 9.13 2.85
N LEU A 112 11.38 8.77 1.87
CA LEU A 112 12.81 9.12 1.84
C LEU A 112 13.09 10.45 1.15
N MET A 113 12.37 10.77 0.07
CA MET A 113 12.71 11.85 -0.85
C MET A 113 11.90 13.12 -0.61
N ALA A 114 10.64 12.97 -0.24
CA ALA A 114 9.68 14.05 -0.08
C ALA A 114 8.55 13.63 0.89
N PRO A 115 8.88 13.42 2.19
CA PRO A 115 7.92 12.87 3.16
C PRO A 115 6.64 13.71 3.30
N GLU A 116 6.71 15.00 2.99
CA GLU A 116 5.57 15.90 2.97
C GLU A 116 4.51 15.56 1.90
N LEU A 117 4.85 14.71 0.93
CA LEU A 117 3.93 14.23 -0.11
C LEU A 117 3.24 12.92 0.27
N VAL A 118 3.65 12.28 1.35
CA VAL A 118 3.00 11.06 1.86
C VAL A 118 1.78 11.44 2.68
N GLN A 119 0.61 10.92 2.28
CA GLN A 119 -0.65 11.17 2.98
C GLN A 119 -0.86 10.14 4.10
N ALA A 120 -0.01 10.21 5.12
CA ALA A 120 -0.06 9.34 6.29
C ALA A 120 0.33 10.09 7.55
N ARG A 121 0.09 9.49 8.72
CA ARG A 121 0.52 10.05 10.00
C ARG A 121 2.05 10.02 10.14
N ALA A 122 2.60 10.87 10.98
CA ALA A 122 4.05 11.01 11.14
C ALA A 122 4.75 9.69 11.55
N ASP A 123 4.15 8.91 12.47
CA ASP A 123 4.66 7.61 12.89
C ASP A 123 4.70 6.61 11.73
N ARG A 124 3.68 6.60 10.88
CA ARG A 124 3.63 5.75 9.70
C ARG A 124 4.66 6.16 8.64
N ILE A 125 4.89 7.45 8.46
CA ILE A 125 5.95 7.96 7.56
C ILE A 125 7.33 7.49 8.03
N ASP A 126 7.60 7.51 9.34
CA ASP A 126 8.85 7.03 9.92
C ASP A 126 9.06 5.51 9.71
N GLU A 127 8.00 4.72 9.85
CA GLU A 127 8.02 3.27 9.55
C GLU A 127 8.33 3.02 8.07
N LEU A 128 7.63 3.71 7.17
CA LEU A 128 7.86 3.61 5.73
C LEU A 128 9.30 4.00 5.37
N ALA A 129 9.81 5.08 5.95
CA ALA A 129 11.18 5.52 5.73
C ALA A 129 12.22 4.49 6.24
N THR A 130 11.93 3.80 7.33
CA THR A 130 12.78 2.73 7.85
C THR A 130 12.82 1.54 6.89
N THR A 131 11.67 1.04 6.48
CA THR A 131 11.55 -0.04 5.50
C THR A 131 12.22 0.32 4.17
N ALA A 132 12.04 1.55 3.71
CA ALA A 132 12.64 2.03 2.47
C ALA A 132 14.18 2.12 2.53
N ARG A 133 14.75 2.45 3.72
CA ARG A 133 16.22 2.42 3.93
C ARG A 133 16.76 1.00 3.95
N GLU A 134 16.05 0.06 4.57
CA GLU A 134 16.43 -1.35 4.62
C GLU A 134 16.42 -1.98 3.23
N MET A 135 15.41 -1.69 2.43
CA MET A 135 15.31 -2.15 1.05
C MET A 135 16.35 -1.45 0.13
N GLY A 136 16.63 -0.18 0.38
CA GLY A 136 17.47 0.66 -0.45
C GLY A 136 16.69 1.37 -1.56
N ALA A 137 16.90 2.69 -1.70
CA ALA A 137 16.14 3.53 -2.63
C ALA A 137 16.23 3.05 -4.10
N ALA A 138 17.40 2.54 -4.52
CA ALA A 138 17.57 2.01 -5.88
C ALA A 138 16.74 0.74 -6.11
N ASP A 139 16.63 -0.12 -5.11
CA ASP A 139 15.83 -1.34 -5.17
C ASP A 139 14.33 -1.04 -5.13
N VAL A 140 13.90 -0.02 -4.38
CA VAL A 140 12.51 0.48 -4.41
C VAL A 140 12.15 0.94 -5.82
N VAL A 141 12.98 1.80 -6.45
CA VAL A 141 12.72 2.30 -7.81
C VAL A 141 12.69 1.17 -8.82
N ARG A 142 13.67 0.26 -8.79
CA ARG A 142 13.72 -0.90 -9.68
C ARG A 142 12.48 -1.79 -9.55
N THR A 143 12.02 -1.99 -8.31
CA THR A 143 10.81 -2.77 -8.04
C THR A 143 9.57 -2.08 -8.61
N MET A 144 9.45 -0.77 -8.44
CA MET A 144 8.36 0.01 -9.04
C MET A 144 8.35 -0.08 -10.58
N GLU A 145 9.50 0.06 -11.22
CA GLU A 145 9.62 -0.05 -12.69
C GLU A 145 9.20 -1.45 -13.18
N ARG A 146 9.66 -2.49 -12.49
CA ARG A 146 9.35 -3.87 -12.87
C ARG A 146 7.88 -4.22 -12.68
N LEU A 147 7.29 -3.86 -11.54
CA LEU A 147 5.87 -4.06 -11.29
C LEU A 147 4.99 -3.19 -12.19
N GLY A 148 5.42 -1.96 -12.50
CA GLY A 148 4.74 -1.11 -13.47
C GLY A 148 4.67 -1.74 -14.86
N THR A 149 5.77 -2.35 -15.31
CA THR A 149 5.81 -3.12 -16.56
C THR A 149 4.87 -4.33 -16.50
N ALA A 150 4.93 -5.10 -15.42
CA ALA A 150 4.07 -6.27 -15.22
C ALA A 150 2.57 -5.87 -15.23
N LEU A 151 2.22 -4.74 -14.63
CA LEU A 151 0.84 -4.24 -14.61
C LEU A 151 0.31 -3.93 -16.02
N VAL A 152 1.17 -3.41 -16.90
CA VAL A 152 0.82 -3.19 -18.32
C VAL A 152 0.66 -4.54 -19.05
N GLU A 153 1.59 -5.47 -18.83
CA GLU A 153 1.57 -6.80 -19.45
C GLU A 153 0.33 -7.62 -19.02
N MET A 154 -0.13 -7.48 -17.78
CA MET A 154 -1.34 -8.13 -17.26
C MET A 154 -2.60 -7.83 -18.08
N ARG A 155 -2.64 -6.70 -18.81
CA ARG A 155 -3.78 -6.36 -19.68
C ARG A 155 -4.02 -7.36 -20.77
N PHE A 156 -2.96 -8.00 -21.26
CA PHE A 156 -2.97 -8.87 -22.42
C PHE A 156 -2.64 -10.33 -22.04
N ALA A 157 -2.33 -10.57 -20.78
CA ALA A 157 -1.98 -11.90 -20.28
C ALA A 157 -3.26 -12.74 -20.08
N PRO A 158 -3.24 -14.02 -20.49
CA PRO A 158 -4.32 -14.96 -20.18
C PRO A 158 -4.52 -15.16 -18.67
N ASP A 159 -3.44 -15.08 -17.90
CA ASP A 159 -3.43 -15.16 -16.44
C ASP A 159 -2.57 -14.03 -15.86
N PRO A 160 -3.19 -12.98 -15.28
CA PRO A 160 -2.46 -11.87 -14.66
C PRO A 160 -1.55 -12.30 -13.50
N ARG A 161 -1.89 -13.38 -12.79
CA ARG A 161 -1.10 -13.92 -11.68
C ARG A 161 0.31 -14.28 -12.12
N ILE A 162 0.44 -14.94 -13.27
CA ILE A 162 1.75 -15.34 -13.81
C ILE A 162 2.65 -14.13 -14.03
N MET A 163 2.11 -13.01 -14.53
CA MET A 163 2.89 -11.80 -14.77
C MET A 163 3.43 -11.21 -13.46
N LEU A 164 2.64 -11.23 -12.40
CA LEU A 164 3.08 -10.78 -11.08
C LEU A 164 4.16 -11.69 -10.50
N GLU A 165 3.95 -13.00 -10.55
CA GLU A 165 4.90 -14.02 -10.07
C GLU A 165 6.25 -13.90 -10.81
N VAL A 166 6.24 -13.78 -12.14
CA VAL A 166 7.45 -13.62 -12.95
C VAL A 166 8.18 -12.31 -12.58
N ALA A 167 7.47 -11.20 -12.42
CA ALA A 167 8.07 -9.94 -12.04
C ALA A 167 8.77 -10.02 -10.69
N LEU A 168 8.14 -10.65 -9.70
CA LEU A 168 8.71 -10.82 -8.35
C LEU A 168 9.91 -11.77 -8.36
N VAL A 169 9.85 -12.87 -9.10
CA VAL A 169 10.99 -13.80 -9.24
C VAL A 169 12.18 -13.08 -9.90
N GLN A 170 11.96 -12.29 -10.94
CA GLN A 170 13.05 -11.53 -11.57
C GLN A 170 13.67 -10.53 -10.60
N LEU A 171 12.86 -9.81 -9.81
CA LEU A 171 13.34 -8.87 -8.80
C LEU A 171 14.22 -9.53 -7.73
N THR A 172 13.96 -10.79 -7.40
CA THR A 172 14.77 -11.54 -6.44
C THR A 172 16.05 -12.11 -7.04
N HIS A 173 16.13 -12.26 -8.37
CA HIS A 173 17.28 -12.82 -9.09
C HIS A 173 18.20 -11.77 -9.73
N ASP A 174 17.70 -10.62 -10.16
CA ASP A 174 18.39 -9.59 -10.97
C ASP A 174 19.46 -8.78 -10.22
N ALA A 175 20.12 -9.36 -9.25
CA ALA A 175 21.19 -8.71 -8.50
C ALA A 175 22.58 -9.19 -8.87
N THR A 176 22.74 -9.78 -10.04
CA THR A 176 24.06 -10.17 -10.57
C THR A 176 24.31 -9.41 -11.86
N GLY A 177 24.69 -8.15 -11.70
CA GLY A 177 25.20 -7.29 -12.77
C GLY A 177 26.14 -6.26 -12.20
#